data_fef7c79f8161e749db1171f30f289c2f
#
_entry.id   fef7c79f8161e749db1171f30f289c2f
#
_cell.length_a   1.000
_cell.length_b   1.000
_cell.length_c   1.000
_cell.angle_alpha   90.00
_cell.angle_beta   90.00
_cell.angle_gamma   90.00
#
_symmetry.space_group_name_H-M   'P 1'
#
loop_
_entity.id
_entity.type
_entity.pdbx_description
1 polymer ?
#
loop_
_entity_poly.entity_id
_entity_poly.type
_entity_poly.pdbx_seq_one_letter_code
_entity_poly.pdbx_strand_id
1 'polypeptide(L)'
;MITVRHLSKTYTNLGHPETVLKDVNCEIKRGDVISIIGPSGAGKSTFLRCLNGMETPGSGEVIVDGVNIFDKSADINAIRQKVGMVFQDFNLFPHLTVLENVVLAPINVKGADKDESEKKAMELLRSVGMAEKANAYPTSLSGGQKQRVAIARCLAMDPEVILFDEPTSALDPTMISEVLAVIRDLARRGMTMVVVTHEMKFARDASNRILFKCEGGIYEDGTPDQIFDHPQRYLTQAFIRNIRSLRFEVESRDYDLYKFNGQIEWFCSKYALGKKYITLELMVEELLTNLMPFTGRISFAIEYEEKNDEIRLTATQANCTEPILDAEGADELSLMLIKGSCSEVTEEQAGYSRVIKLILRK
;
A
#
# COMPACT_ATOMS: atom_id res chain seq x y z
N MET A 1 4.26 7.51 22.97
CA MET A 1 3.31 6.43 22.64
C MET A 1 4.03 5.27 21.96
N ILE A 2 4.17 5.15 20.64
CA ILE A 2 4.98 4.10 20.02
C ILE A 2 6.10 4.73 19.19
N THR A 3 7.34 4.29 19.40
CA THR A 3 8.51 4.72 18.62
C THR A 3 9.17 3.50 18.00
N VAL A 4 9.38 3.53 16.69
CA VAL A 4 10.04 2.49 15.92
C VAL A 4 11.39 3.00 15.45
N ARG A 5 12.46 2.25 15.68
CA ARG A 5 13.83 2.62 15.29
C ARG A 5 14.52 1.48 14.58
N HIS A 6 15.01 1.77 13.37
CA HIS A 6 15.84 0.86 12.56
C HIS A 6 15.25 -0.54 12.39
N LEU A 7 13.90 -0.66 12.34
CA LEU A 7 13.19 -1.92 12.32
C LEU A 7 13.39 -2.62 10.97
N SER A 8 13.95 -3.84 11.01
CA SER A 8 14.20 -4.64 9.82
C SER A 8 13.72 -6.08 10.03
N LYS A 9 13.18 -6.70 8.96
CA LYS A 9 12.71 -8.09 8.96
C LYS A 9 12.98 -8.74 7.64
N THR A 10 13.62 -9.90 7.68
CA THR A 10 13.86 -10.77 6.52
C THR A 10 13.23 -12.13 6.81
N TYR A 11 12.47 -12.65 5.87
CA TYR A 11 12.02 -14.04 5.86
C TYR A 11 12.92 -14.87 4.95
N THR A 12 13.10 -16.14 5.27
CA THR A 12 13.83 -17.08 4.43
C THR A 12 12.85 -18.13 3.91
N ASN A 13 12.45 -17.98 2.65
CA ASN A 13 11.56 -18.91 1.97
C ASN A 13 12.37 -19.79 1.01
N LEU A 14 12.34 -21.10 1.19
CA LEU A 14 13.06 -22.09 0.34
C LEU A 14 14.55 -21.73 0.11
N GLY A 15 15.21 -21.13 1.12
CA GLY A 15 16.62 -20.73 1.03
C GLY A 15 16.86 -19.35 0.40
N HIS A 16 15.83 -18.67 -0.07
CA HIS A 16 15.94 -17.30 -0.60
C HIS A 16 15.51 -16.27 0.47
N PRO A 17 16.42 -15.34 0.87
CA PRO A 17 16.08 -14.28 1.80
C PRO A 17 15.24 -13.19 1.12
N GLU A 18 14.09 -12.86 1.71
CA GLU A 18 13.22 -11.77 1.29
C GLU A 18 13.11 -10.75 2.42
N THR A 19 13.63 -9.55 2.21
CA THR A 19 13.58 -8.47 3.19
C THR A 19 12.30 -7.65 3.02
N VAL A 20 11.37 -7.82 3.95
CA VAL A 20 10.04 -7.17 3.93
C VAL A 20 9.98 -5.88 4.75
N LEU A 21 10.89 -5.71 5.73
CA LEU A 21 11.10 -4.45 6.44
C LEU A 21 12.58 -4.09 6.36
N LYS A 22 12.86 -2.85 5.95
CA LYS A 22 14.22 -2.36 5.74
C LYS A 22 14.37 -0.99 6.40
N ASP A 23 15.05 -0.97 7.53
CA ASP A 23 15.37 0.26 8.28
C ASP A 23 14.17 1.19 8.53
N VAL A 24 13.04 0.62 8.98
CA VAL A 24 11.81 1.38 9.20
C VAL A 24 11.94 2.20 10.47
N ASN A 25 11.71 3.51 10.34
CA ASN A 25 11.69 4.47 11.43
C ASN A 25 10.35 5.20 11.42
N CYS A 26 9.64 5.24 12.56
CA CYS A 26 8.33 5.85 12.68
C CYS A 26 8.01 6.22 14.14
N GLU A 27 7.25 7.28 14.34
CA GLU A 27 6.69 7.66 15.63
C GLU A 27 5.15 7.73 15.49
N ILE A 28 4.42 7.12 16.44
CA ILE A 28 2.97 7.15 16.53
C ILE A 28 2.63 7.88 17.83
N LYS A 29 1.92 9.01 17.70
CA LYS A 29 1.53 9.87 18.82
C LYS A 29 0.10 9.56 19.26
N ARG A 30 -0.26 9.98 20.46
CA ARG A 30 -1.66 9.89 20.92
C ARG A 30 -2.56 10.75 20.02
N GLY A 31 -3.69 10.19 19.62
CA GLY A 31 -4.64 10.83 18.71
C GLY A 31 -4.28 10.70 17.20
N ASP A 32 -3.14 10.06 16.87
CA ASP A 32 -2.84 9.76 15.49
C ASP A 32 -3.84 8.73 14.93
N VAL A 33 -4.39 9.04 13.79
CA VAL A 33 -5.14 8.11 12.95
C VAL A 33 -4.33 7.91 11.67
N ILE A 34 -3.51 6.88 11.67
CA ILE A 34 -2.56 6.61 10.59
C ILE A 34 -3.13 5.54 9.67
N SER A 35 -3.23 5.82 8.37
CA SER A 35 -3.42 4.77 7.37
C SER A 35 -2.09 4.40 6.72
N ILE A 36 -1.82 3.09 6.63
CA ILE A 36 -0.69 2.53 5.90
C ILE A 36 -1.20 1.99 4.58
N ILE A 37 -0.73 2.59 3.48
CA ILE A 37 -1.07 2.20 2.12
C ILE A 37 0.18 1.76 1.36
N GLY A 38 0.00 1.10 0.22
CA GLY A 38 1.10 0.65 -0.64
C GLY A 38 0.80 -0.70 -1.30
N PRO A 39 1.67 -1.16 -2.22
CA PRO A 39 1.48 -2.40 -2.97
C PRO A 39 1.40 -3.64 -2.06
N SER A 40 0.78 -4.71 -2.58
CA SER A 40 0.79 -6.02 -1.91
C SER A 40 2.23 -6.51 -1.75
N GLY A 41 2.52 -7.20 -0.65
CA GLY A 41 3.87 -7.67 -0.36
C GLY A 41 4.84 -6.61 0.20
N ALA A 42 4.45 -5.33 0.29
CA ALA A 42 5.32 -4.27 0.83
C ALA A 42 5.62 -4.38 2.35
N GLY A 43 5.16 -5.44 3.03
CA GLY A 43 5.40 -5.68 4.45
C GLY A 43 4.53 -4.84 5.40
N LYS A 44 3.34 -4.38 4.94
CA LYS A 44 2.41 -3.57 5.76
C LYS A 44 1.93 -4.32 7.01
N SER A 45 1.39 -5.53 6.83
CA SER A 45 0.92 -6.38 7.93
C SER A 45 2.05 -6.85 8.84
N THR A 46 3.24 -7.14 8.28
CA THR A 46 4.42 -7.48 9.08
C THR A 46 4.83 -6.32 9.99
N PHE A 47 4.86 -5.09 9.45
CA PHE A 47 5.13 -3.91 10.24
C PHE A 47 4.11 -3.75 11.37
N LEU A 48 2.82 -3.86 11.06
CA LEU A 48 1.75 -3.76 12.05
C LEU A 48 1.89 -4.79 13.17
N ARG A 49 2.20 -6.06 12.81
CA ARG A 49 2.39 -7.15 13.77
C ARG A 49 3.65 -6.99 14.64
N CYS A 50 4.66 -6.28 14.14
CA CYS A 50 5.80 -5.92 14.97
C CYS A 50 5.42 -4.90 16.06
N LEU A 51 4.44 -4.01 15.83
CA LEU A 51 4.05 -2.97 16.81
C LEU A 51 3.43 -3.53 18.08
N ASN A 52 2.86 -4.74 18.06
CA ASN A 52 2.30 -5.40 19.26
C ASN A 52 3.03 -6.70 19.64
N GLY A 53 4.23 -6.92 19.06
CA GLY A 53 5.07 -8.07 19.37
C GLY A 53 4.52 -9.43 18.90
N MET A 54 3.59 -9.46 17.91
CA MET A 54 3.15 -10.71 17.27
C MET A 54 4.17 -11.22 16.28
N GLU A 55 4.97 -10.32 15.72
CA GLU A 55 6.08 -10.64 14.83
C GLU A 55 7.38 -10.09 15.44
N THR A 56 8.40 -10.95 15.54
CA THR A 56 9.71 -10.54 16.03
C THR A 56 10.55 -10.01 14.87
N PRO A 57 11.08 -8.77 14.93
CA PRO A 57 11.96 -8.23 13.91
C PRO A 57 13.31 -8.97 13.88
N GLY A 58 14.04 -8.83 12.77
CA GLY A 58 15.43 -9.28 12.67
C GLY A 58 16.42 -8.34 13.37
N SER A 59 16.09 -7.03 13.38
CA SER A 59 16.83 -6.00 14.08
C SER A 59 15.97 -4.76 14.31
N GLY A 60 16.44 -3.83 15.13
CA GLY A 60 15.75 -2.59 15.47
C GLY A 60 14.91 -2.72 16.74
N GLU A 61 14.17 -1.67 17.06
CA GLU A 61 13.42 -1.52 18.30
C GLU A 61 11.99 -1.05 18.05
N VAL A 62 11.06 -1.54 18.86
CA VAL A 62 9.71 -1.00 19.00
C VAL A 62 9.52 -0.62 20.47
N ILE A 63 9.37 0.64 20.75
CA ILE A 63 9.28 1.21 22.10
C ILE A 63 7.84 1.67 22.31
N VAL A 64 7.15 1.08 23.27
CA VAL A 64 5.78 1.45 23.69
C VAL A 64 5.87 2.06 25.09
N ASP A 65 5.49 3.34 25.22
CA ASP A 65 5.56 4.11 26.48
C ASP A 65 6.93 3.99 27.19
N GLY A 66 8.03 4.03 26.41
CA GLY A 66 9.40 3.97 26.93
C GLY A 66 9.96 2.56 27.14
N VAL A 67 9.17 1.50 26.91
CA VAL A 67 9.60 0.10 27.03
C VAL A 67 9.82 -0.52 25.65
N ASN A 68 11.02 -1.02 25.36
CA ASN A 68 11.25 -1.81 24.17
C ASN A 68 10.58 -3.17 24.32
N ILE A 69 9.58 -3.46 23.49
CA ILE A 69 8.71 -4.64 23.62
C ILE A 69 9.44 -5.97 23.34
N PHE A 70 10.64 -5.92 22.76
CA PHE A 70 11.47 -7.09 22.47
C PHE A 70 12.55 -7.36 23.51
N ASP A 71 12.65 -6.52 24.55
CA ASP A 71 13.54 -6.78 25.65
C ASP A 71 13.07 -8.00 26.46
N LYS A 72 14.01 -8.80 26.97
CA LYS A 72 13.70 -10.00 27.77
C LYS A 72 12.90 -9.72 29.03
N SER A 73 12.97 -8.50 29.56
CA SER A 73 12.25 -8.05 30.75
C SER A 73 10.88 -7.46 30.45
N ALA A 74 10.51 -7.28 29.17
CA ALA A 74 9.24 -6.67 28.80
C ALA A 74 8.06 -7.63 29.06
N ASP A 75 7.02 -7.13 29.72
CA ASP A 75 5.75 -7.84 29.83
C ASP A 75 4.92 -7.64 28.55
N ILE A 76 5.07 -8.56 27.61
CA ILE A 76 4.38 -8.51 26.33
C ILE A 76 2.84 -8.59 26.48
N ASN A 77 2.33 -9.20 27.57
CA ASN A 77 0.89 -9.27 27.80
C ASN A 77 0.35 -7.91 28.24
N ALA A 78 1.05 -7.17 29.10
CA ALA A 78 0.71 -5.81 29.46
C ALA A 78 0.75 -4.88 28.22
N ILE A 79 1.72 -5.06 27.31
CA ILE A 79 1.81 -4.31 26.06
C ILE A 79 0.62 -4.61 25.16
N ARG A 80 0.24 -5.89 24.97
CA ARG A 80 -0.89 -6.29 24.15
C ARG A 80 -2.25 -5.85 24.69
N GLN A 81 -2.37 -5.59 25.99
CA GLN A 81 -3.56 -4.95 26.57
C GLN A 81 -3.68 -3.50 26.13
N LYS A 82 -2.55 -2.77 26.04
CA LYS A 82 -2.52 -1.37 25.58
C LYS A 82 -2.62 -1.21 24.08
N VAL A 83 -2.04 -2.14 23.32
CA VAL A 83 -1.96 -2.12 21.87
C VAL A 83 -2.81 -3.27 21.33
N GLY A 84 -4.11 -3.01 21.15
CA GLY A 84 -5.07 -3.96 20.64
C GLY A 84 -4.91 -4.19 19.14
N MET A 85 -5.34 -5.35 18.64
CA MET A 85 -5.28 -5.67 17.22
C MET A 85 -6.58 -6.29 16.72
N VAL A 86 -7.03 -5.81 15.56
CA VAL A 86 -8.16 -6.32 14.80
C VAL A 86 -7.62 -6.90 13.50
N PHE A 87 -7.89 -8.18 13.27
CA PHE A 87 -7.34 -8.96 12.14
C PHE A 87 -8.28 -8.98 10.94
N GLN A 88 -7.74 -9.32 9.79
CA GLN A 88 -8.46 -9.57 8.56
C GLN A 88 -9.47 -10.73 8.70
N ASP A 89 -9.09 -11.83 9.35
CA ASP A 89 -9.88 -13.07 9.47
C ASP A 89 -10.80 -13.10 10.71
N PHE A 90 -11.13 -11.94 11.30
CA PHE A 90 -11.99 -11.77 12.46
C PHE A 90 -11.52 -12.48 13.73
N ASN A 91 -11.04 -13.71 13.64
CA ASN A 91 -10.52 -14.58 14.72
C ASN A 91 -11.47 -14.71 15.94
N LEU A 92 -12.77 -14.79 15.67
CA LEU A 92 -13.77 -15.06 16.71
C LEU A 92 -13.74 -16.54 17.11
N PHE A 93 -13.97 -16.81 18.38
CA PHE A 93 -14.10 -18.17 18.90
C PHE A 93 -15.47 -18.74 18.48
N PRO A 94 -15.52 -19.77 17.60
CA PRO A 94 -16.77 -20.22 16.98
C PRO A 94 -17.71 -20.93 17.96
N HIS A 95 -17.17 -21.42 19.06
CA HIS A 95 -17.92 -22.14 20.12
C HIS A 95 -18.44 -21.22 21.23
N LEU A 96 -18.14 -19.92 21.17
CA LEU A 96 -18.63 -18.90 22.07
C LEU A 96 -19.63 -17.99 21.37
N THR A 97 -20.62 -17.49 22.08
CA THR A 97 -21.54 -16.47 21.60
C THR A 97 -20.83 -15.15 21.35
N VAL A 98 -21.48 -14.20 20.71
CA VAL A 98 -20.97 -12.84 20.50
C VAL A 98 -20.60 -12.17 21.82
N LEU A 99 -21.47 -12.23 22.82
CA LEU A 99 -21.22 -11.65 24.14
C LEU A 99 -20.02 -12.32 24.81
N GLU A 100 -19.98 -13.65 24.84
CA GLU A 100 -18.87 -14.41 25.41
C GLU A 100 -17.54 -14.12 24.73
N ASN A 101 -17.51 -13.92 23.40
CA ASN A 101 -16.32 -13.48 22.69
C ASN A 101 -15.80 -12.12 23.18
N VAL A 102 -16.69 -11.19 23.52
CA VAL A 102 -16.32 -9.84 23.95
C VAL A 102 -15.85 -9.82 25.41
N VAL A 103 -16.49 -10.58 26.31
CA VAL A 103 -16.15 -10.58 27.75
C VAL A 103 -14.99 -11.50 28.11
N LEU A 104 -14.60 -12.41 27.25
CA LEU A 104 -13.59 -13.45 27.53
C LEU A 104 -12.27 -12.86 28.05
N ALA A 105 -11.73 -11.87 27.33
CA ALA A 105 -10.44 -11.28 27.69
C ALA A 105 -10.51 -10.37 28.93
N PRO A 106 -11.49 -9.48 29.11
CA PRO A 106 -11.67 -8.73 30.35
C PRO A 106 -11.73 -9.61 31.59
N ILE A 107 -12.50 -10.70 31.57
CA ILE A 107 -12.61 -11.61 32.73
C ILE A 107 -11.33 -12.38 32.99
N ASN A 108 -10.77 -13.03 31.95
CA ASN A 108 -9.67 -13.97 32.15
C ASN A 108 -8.28 -13.30 32.23
N VAL A 109 -8.09 -12.14 31.58
CA VAL A 109 -6.79 -11.46 31.54
C VAL A 109 -6.72 -10.32 32.55
N LYS A 110 -7.79 -9.51 32.68
CA LYS A 110 -7.83 -8.41 33.64
C LYS A 110 -8.39 -8.83 35.01
N GLY A 111 -9.02 -10.00 35.13
CA GLY A 111 -9.72 -10.43 36.34
C GLY A 111 -10.93 -9.55 36.67
N ALA A 112 -11.54 -8.95 35.63
CA ALA A 112 -12.69 -8.07 35.81
C ALA A 112 -13.95 -8.86 36.26
N ASP A 113 -14.81 -8.19 37.01
CA ASP A 113 -16.09 -8.76 37.42
C ASP A 113 -16.94 -9.13 36.19
N LYS A 114 -17.64 -10.27 36.28
CA LYS A 114 -18.44 -10.79 35.17
C LYS A 114 -19.59 -9.88 34.79
N ASP A 115 -20.38 -9.42 35.78
CA ASP A 115 -21.56 -8.63 35.54
C ASP A 115 -21.23 -7.23 35.00
N GLU A 116 -20.10 -6.65 35.48
CA GLU A 116 -19.57 -5.39 34.96
C GLU A 116 -19.06 -5.58 33.52
N SER A 117 -18.35 -6.68 33.25
CA SER A 117 -17.85 -7.00 31.93
C SER A 117 -18.98 -7.21 30.91
N GLU A 118 -20.06 -7.89 31.30
CA GLU A 118 -21.24 -8.10 30.44
C GLU A 118 -21.97 -6.79 30.14
N LYS A 119 -22.13 -5.91 31.14
CA LYS A 119 -22.75 -4.57 30.94
C LYS A 119 -21.92 -3.75 29.93
N LYS A 120 -20.62 -3.67 30.14
CA LYS A 120 -19.71 -2.96 29.25
C LYS A 120 -19.70 -3.57 27.84
N ALA A 121 -19.65 -4.90 27.73
CA ALA A 121 -19.72 -5.59 26.45
C ALA A 121 -21.01 -5.29 25.69
N MET A 122 -22.17 -5.22 26.37
CA MET A 122 -23.45 -4.85 25.76
C MET A 122 -23.45 -3.39 25.27
N GLU A 123 -22.78 -2.46 25.97
CA GLU A 123 -22.62 -1.07 25.51
C GLU A 123 -21.75 -1.02 24.25
N LEU A 124 -20.63 -1.75 24.23
CA LEU A 124 -19.75 -1.85 23.07
C LEU A 124 -20.47 -2.50 21.88
N LEU A 125 -21.23 -3.57 22.10
CA LEU A 125 -22.03 -4.21 21.06
C LEU A 125 -23.11 -3.27 20.51
N ARG A 126 -23.73 -2.42 21.33
CA ARG A 126 -24.64 -1.37 20.86
C ARG A 126 -23.89 -0.36 19.97
N SER A 127 -22.71 0.08 20.37
CA SER A 127 -21.92 1.06 19.62
C SER A 127 -21.51 0.57 18.23
N VAL A 128 -21.37 -0.75 18.04
CA VAL A 128 -21.08 -1.36 16.74
C VAL A 128 -22.31 -1.98 16.06
N GLY A 129 -23.54 -1.76 16.59
CA GLY A 129 -24.79 -2.24 16.01
C GLY A 129 -24.98 -3.75 16.09
N MET A 130 -24.46 -4.40 17.16
CA MET A 130 -24.49 -5.86 17.32
C MET A 130 -25.20 -6.34 18.60
N ALA A 131 -25.86 -5.44 19.34
CA ALA A 131 -26.49 -5.78 20.63
C ALA A 131 -27.58 -6.86 20.49
N GLU A 132 -28.42 -6.84 19.45
CA GLU A 132 -29.47 -7.84 19.19
C GLU A 132 -28.92 -9.24 18.86
N LYS A 133 -27.62 -9.32 18.50
CA LYS A 133 -26.93 -10.57 18.19
C LYS A 133 -26.03 -11.08 19.33
N ALA A 134 -26.15 -10.51 20.54
CA ALA A 134 -25.29 -10.87 21.68
C ALA A 134 -25.27 -12.38 21.98
N ASN A 135 -26.40 -13.07 21.85
CA ASN A 135 -26.52 -14.51 22.08
C ASN A 135 -26.34 -15.37 20.82
N ALA A 136 -26.01 -14.76 19.66
CA ALA A 136 -25.77 -15.49 18.44
C ALA A 136 -24.33 -16.05 18.43
N TYR A 137 -24.11 -17.14 17.68
CA TYR A 137 -22.78 -17.68 17.43
C TYR A 137 -22.16 -17.10 16.16
N PRO A 138 -20.82 -16.99 16.08
CA PRO A 138 -20.12 -16.44 14.91
C PRO A 138 -20.50 -17.11 13.59
N THR A 139 -20.84 -18.37 13.58
CA THR A 139 -21.25 -19.12 12.37
C THR A 139 -22.53 -18.57 11.72
N SER A 140 -23.39 -17.91 12.49
CA SER A 140 -24.64 -17.30 12.00
C SER A 140 -24.48 -15.83 11.57
N LEU A 141 -23.28 -15.27 11.62
CA LEU A 141 -23.01 -13.88 11.32
C LEU A 141 -22.42 -13.70 9.92
N SER A 142 -22.77 -12.59 9.26
CA SER A 142 -22.07 -12.14 8.05
C SER A 142 -20.64 -11.70 8.35
N GLY A 143 -19.79 -11.59 7.34
CA GLY A 143 -18.40 -11.13 7.47
C GLY A 143 -18.31 -9.76 8.17
N GLY A 144 -19.11 -8.77 7.73
CA GLY A 144 -19.15 -7.45 8.35
C GLY A 144 -19.63 -7.45 9.79
N GLN A 145 -20.59 -8.34 10.13
CA GLN A 145 -21.02 -8.54 11.51
C GLN A 145 -19.89 -9.14 12.39
N LYS A 146 -19.19 -10.15 11.88
CA LYS A 146 -18.03 -10.73 12.58
C LYS A 146 -16.95 -9.70 12.84
N GLN A 147 -16.66 -8.83 11.86
CA GLN A 147 -15.66 -7.79 12.01
C GLN A 147 -16.06 -6.75 13.05
N ARG A 148 -17.32 -6.33 13.09
CA ARG A 148 -17.81 -5.41 14.11
C ARG A 148 -17.75 -6.02 15.52
N VAL A 149 -18.01 -7.31 15.66
CA VAL A 149 -17.80 -8.03 16.93
C VAL A 149 -16.33 -8.09 17.32
N ALA A 150 -15.42 -8.34 16.35
CA ALA A 150 -13.96 -8.33 16.59
C ALA A 150 -13.46 -6.96 17.05
N ILE A 151 -14.02 -5.87 16.51
CA ILE A 151 -13.76 -4.51 16.98
C ILE A 151 -14.25 -4.32 18.42
N ALA A 152 -15.47 -4.72 18.74
CA ALA A 152 -16.02 -4.63 20.09
C ALA A 152 -15.19 -5.43 21.10
N ARG A 153 -14.75 -6.64 20.71
CA ARG A 153 -13.85 -7.47 21.52
C ARG A 153 -12.52 -6.78 21.82
N CYS A 154 -11.94 -6.12 20.82
CA CYS A 154 -10.71 -5.35 20.99
C CYS A 154 -10.93 -4.17 21.96
N LEU A 155 -12.01 -3.42 21.78
CA LEU A 155 -12.39 -2.27 22.63
C LEU A 155 -12.68 -2.67 24.09
N ALA A 156 -13.14 -3.89 24.34
CA ALA A 156 -13.45 -4.37 25.70
C ALA A 156 -12.20 -4.38 26.62
N MET A 157 -11.02 -4.42 26.04
CA MET A 157 -9.73 -4.36 26.77
C MET A 157 -9.27 -2.93 27.06
N ASP A 158 -10.01 -1.87 26.69
CA ASP A 158 -9.63 -0.46 26.83
C ASP A 158 -8.24 -0.16 26.26
N PRO A 159 -7.98 -0.48 25.00
CA PRO A 159 -6.66 -0.26 24.46
C PRO A 159 -6.38 1.23 24.27
N GLU A 160 -5.11 1.63 24.40
CA GLU A 160 -4.66 2.99 24.11
C GLU A 160 -4.43 3.20 22.60
N VAL A 161 -4.12 2.12 21.89
CA VAL A 161 -3.92 2.08 20.43
C VAL A 161 -4.64 0.87 19.84
N ILE A 162 -5.28 1.03 18.69
CA ILE A 162 -5.85 -0.08 17.93
C ILE A 162 -5.14 -0.21 16.60
N LEU A 163 -4.64 -1.40 16.32
CA LEU A 163 -4.05 -1.78 15.04
C LEU A 163 -5.09 -2.53 14.22
N PHE A 164 -5.32 -2.10 12.98
CA PHE A 164 -6.24 -2.76 12.04
C PHE A 164 -5.45 -3.34 10.86
N ASP A 165 -5.43 -4.66 10.73
CA ASP A 165 -4.77 -5.36 9.61
C ASP A 165 -5.81 -5.70 8.53
N GLU A 166 -5.95 -4.84 7.52
CA GLU A 166 -6.88 -4.98 6.40
C GLU A 166 -8.31 -5.34 6.81
N PRO A 167 -8.98 -4.52 7.64
CA PRO A 167 -10.24 -4.88 8.31
C PRO A 167 -11.43 -5.11 7.36
N THR A 168 -11.27 -4.86 6.06
CA THR A 168 -12.33 -4.97 5.05
C THR A 168 -12.02 -5.94 3.93
N SER A 169 -10.81 -6.50 3.84
CA SER A 169 -10.37 -7.32 2.69
C SER A 169 -11.10 -8.66 2.55
N ALA A 170 -11.64 -9.21 3.66
CA ALA A 170 -12.42 -10.44 3.67
C ALA A 170 -13.94 -10.21 3.57
N LEU A 171 -14.38 -9.00 3.18
CA LEU A 171 -15.78 -8.59 3.17
C LEU A 171 -16.32 -8.38 1.76
N ASP A 172 -17.61 -8.69 1.59
CA ASP A 172 -18.34 -8.25 0.40
C ASP A 172 -18.45 -6.72 0.33
N PRO A 173 -18.45 -6.11 -0.86
CA PRO A 173 -18.48 -4.65 -1.03
C PRO A 173 -19.62 -3.95 -0.28
N THR A 174 -20.77 -4.61 -0.15
CA THR A 174 -21.94 -4.07 0.57
C THR A 174 -21.74 -3.93 2.08
N MET A 175 -20.82 -4.73 2.66
CA MET A 175 -20.54 -4.76 4.09
C MET A 175 -19.38 -3.84 4.51
N ILE A 176 -18.54 -3.44 3.56
CA ILE A 176 -17.37 -2.59 3.82
C ILE A 176 -17.78 -1.27 4.47
N SER A 177 -18.83 -0.63 3.97
CA SER A 177 -19.27 0.68 4.44
C SER A 177 -19.63 0.70 5.93
N GLU A 178 -20.26 -0.37 6.44
CA GLU A 178 -20.67 -0.49 7.84
C GLU A 178 -19.46 -0.61 8.78
N VAL A 179 -18.47 -1.43 8.41
CA VAL A 179 -17.22 -1.58 9.19
C VAL A 179 -16.41 -0.29 9.19
N LEU A 180 -16.26 0.35 8.03
CA LEU A 180 -15.56 1.63 7.93
C LEU A 180 -16.28 2.76 8.70
N ALA A 181 -17.61 2.72 8.81
CA ALA A 181 -18.35 3.68 9.62
C ALA A 181 -17.99 3.56 11.10
N VAL A 182 -17.88 2.33 11.63
CA VAL A 182 -17.43 2.08 13.01
C VAL A 182 -16.02 2.63 13.23
N ILE A 183 -15.07 2.35 12.31
CA ILE A 183 -13.69 2.82 12.45
C ILE A 183 -13.61 4.35 12.38
N ARG A 184 -14.41 5.01 11.50
CA ARG A 184 -14.51 6.49 11.47
C ARG A 184 -15.06 7.08 12.77
N ASP A 185 -16.02 6.42 13.40
CA ASP A 185 -16.56 6.88 14.68
C ASP A 185 -15.50 6.80 15.79
N LEU A 186 -14.70 5.73 15.83
CA LEU A 186 -13.55 5.64 16.74
C LEU A 186 -12.51 6.74 16.48
N ALA A 187 -12.21 7.06 15.22
CA ALA A 187 -11.34 8.17 14.86
C ALA A 187 -11.86 9.51 15.39
N ARG A 188 -13.14 9.80 15.21
CA ARG A 188 -13.80 11.03 15.71
C ARG A 188 -13.78 11.15 17.24
N ARG A 189 -13.78 10.03 17.94
CA ARG A 189 -13.66 9.99 19.41
C ARG A 189 -12.21 10.14 19.91
N GLY A 190 -11.25 10.35 19.00
CA GLY A 190 -9.84 10.57 19.34
C GLY A 190 -9.04 9.31 19.66
N MET A 191 -9.54 8.12 19.25
CA MET A 191 -8.81 6.86 19.41
C MET A 191 -7.55 6.88 18.55
N THR A 192 -6.41 6.53 19.15
CA THR A 192 -5.16 6.34 18.41
C THR A 192 -5.24 5.05 17.60
N MET A 193 -5.01 5.12 16.30
CA MET A 193 -5.18 3.97 15.42
C MET A 193 -4.12 3.92 14.33
N VAL A 194 -3.74 2.68 13.95
CA VAL A 194 -2.95 2.41 12.75
C VAL A 194 -3.73 1.41 11.90
N VAL A 195 -4.07 1.78 10.69
CA VAL A 195 -4.95 1.00 9.79
C VAL A 195 -4.22 0.65 8.52
N VAL A 196 -3.91 -0.62 8.29
CA VAL A 196 -3.50 -1.12 6.97
C VAL A 196 -4.75 -1.28 6.12
N THR A 197 -4.82 -0.60 4.98
CA THR A 197 -6.02 -0.63 4.14
C THR A 197 -5.73 -0.43 2.66
N HIS A 198 -6.59 -1.00 1.82
CA HIS A 198 -6.69 -0.72 0.38
C HIS A 198 -7.84 0.25 0.04
N GLU A 199 -8.61 0.68 1.05
CA GLU A 199 -9.71 1.63 0.91
C GLU A 199 -9.19 3.08 0.87
N MET A 200 -8.79 3.56 -0.31
CA MET A 200 -8.14 4.87 -0.49
C MET A 200 -9.02 6.04 -0.03
N LYS A 201 -10.34 5.96 -0.29
CA LYS A 201 -11.28 6.98 0.18
C LYS A 201 -11.37 7.03 1.70
N PHE A 202 -11.39 5.86 2.35
CA PHE A 202 -11.36 5.80 3.82
C PHE A 202 -10.04 6.39 4.37
N ALA A 203 -8.90 5.95 3.82
CA ALA A 203 -7.59 6.45 4.23
C ALA A 203 -7.51 7.99 4.14
N ARG A 204 -8.04 8.57 3.05
CA ARG A 204 -8.08 10.02 2.85
C ARG A 204 -8.99 10.72 3.86
N ASP A 205 -10.22 10.21 4.06
CA ASP A 205 -11.28 10.93 4.80
C ASP A 205 -11.18 10.75 6.32
N ALA A 206 -10.57 9.65 6.80
CA ALA A 206 -10.55 9.28 8.21
C ALA A 206 -9.21 9.48 8.90
N SER A 207 -8.10 9.54 8.15
CA SER A 207 -6.76 9.64 8.73
C SER A 207 -6.27 11.08 8.82
N ASN A 208 -5.42 11.35 9.81
CA ASN A 208 -4.67 12.60 9.88
C ASN A 208 -3.23 12.45 9.34
N ARG A 209 -2.78 11.21 9.09
CA ARG A 209 -1.46 10.91 8.57
C ARG A 209 -1.49 9.62 7.73
N ILE A 210 -0.77 9.64 6.62
CA ILE A 210 -0.65 8.51 5.69
C ILE A 210 0.81 8.08 5.61
N LEU A 211 1.07 6.80 5.79
CA LEU A 211 2.36 6.18 5.52
C LEU A 211 2.26 5.38 4.22
N PHE A 212 2.91 5.85 3.17
CA PHE A 212 3.06 5.06 1.95
C PHE A 212 4.26 4.13 2.11
N LYS A 213 3.99 2.83 2.17
CA LYS A 213 4.99 1.79 2.35
C LYS A 213 5.32 1.09 1.05
N CYS A 214 6.59 1.13 0.66
CA CYS A 214 7.10 0.50 -0.56
C CYS A 214 8.56 0.05 -0.35
N GLU A 215 9.01 -0.96 -1.08
CA GLU A 215 10.40 -1.44 -1.08
C GLU A 215 10.97 -1.75 0.32
N GLY A 216 10.09 -2.23 1.22
CA GLY A 216 10.45 -2.58 2.60
C GLY A 216 10.47 -1.41 3.58
N GLY A 217 10.50 -0.15 3.13
CA GLY A 217 10.56 1.06 3.97
C GLY A 217 9.25 1.85 4.01
N ILE A 218 9.21 2.90 4.83
CA ILE A 218 8.25 4.00 4.70
C ILE A 218 8.82 4.92 3.61
N TYR A 219 8.21 4.86 2.42
CA TYR A 219 8.69 5.59 1.26
C TYR A 219 8.28 7.06 1.32
N GLU A 220 7.06 7.35 1.76
CA GLU A 220 6.57 8.71 1.94
C GLU A 220 5.64 8.76 3.16
N ASP A 221 5.69 9.86 3.92
CA ASP A 221 4.97 10.09 5.16
C ASP A 221 4.43 11.52 5.12
N GLY A 222 3.13 11.69 5.25
CA GLY A 222 2.51 13.01 5.15
C GLY A 222 1.03 13.03 5.51
N THR A 223 0.43 14.20 5.39
CA THR A 223 -1.03 14.36 5.52
C THR A 223 -1.74 13.72 4.32
N PRO A 224 -3.05 13.41 4.44
CA PRO A 224 -3.83 12.93 3.30
C PRO A 224 -3.69 13.80 2.05
N ASP A 225 -3.76 15.12 2.18
CA ASP A 225 -3.62 16.05 1.05
C ASP A 225 -2.24 15.95 0.39
N GLN A 226 -1.18 15.83 1.20
CA GLN A 226 0.18 15.67 0.67
C GLN A 226 0.33 14.38 -0.13
N ILE A 227 -0.17 13.27 0.39
CA ILE A 227 0.02 11.95 -0.23
C ILE A 227 -0.93 11.72 -1.41
N PHE A 228 -2.19 12.17 -1.33
CA PHE A 228 -3.18 11.88 -2.37
C PHE A 228 -3.23 12.94 -3.48
N ASP A 229 -3.01 14.22 -3.15
CA ASP A 229 -3.14 15.32 -4.12
C ASP A 229 -1.79 15.84 -4.59
N HIS A 230 -0.80 15.88 -3.70
CA HIS A 230 0.52 16.47 -3.95
C HIS A 230 1.68 15.53 -3.58
N PRO A 231 1.66 14.24 -3.99
CA PRO A 231 2.73 13.30 -3.66
C PRO A 231 4.06 13.78 -4.24
N GLN A 232 5.10 13.80 -3.41
CA GLN A 232 6.41 14.31 -3.78
C GLN A 232 7.27 13.25 -4.47
N ARG A 233 6.99 11.97 -4.21
CA ARG A 233 7.84 10.88 -4.67
C ARG A 233 7.16 10.06 -5.76
N TYR A 234 7.94 9.65 -6.76
CA TYR A 234 7.45 8.98 -7.97
C TYR A 234 6.61 7.72 -7.69
N LEU A 235 7.07 6.82 -6.81
CA LEU A 235 6.32 5.57 -6.52
C LEU A 235 4.99 5.85 -5.82
N THR A 236 4.90 6.91 -5.00
CA THR A 236 3.64 7.35 -4.40
C THR A 236 2.70 7.87 -5.48
N GLN A 237 3.20 8.74 -6.37
CA GLN A 237 2.42 9.24 -7.52
C GLN A 237 1.89 8.10 -8.37
N ALA A 238 2.77 7.17 -8.74
CA ALA A 238 2.43 6.00 -9.55
C ALA A 238 1.35 5.14 -8.89
N PHE A 239 1.46 4.90 -7.58
CA PHE A 239 0.48 4.13 -6.82
C PHE A 239 -0.88 4.84 -6.73
N ILE A 240 -0.88 6.13 -6.36
CA ILE A 240 -2.12 6.92 -6.20
C ILE A 240 -2.86 7.12 -7.52
N ARG A 241 -2.11 7.35 -8.61
CA ARG A 241 -2.67 7.51 -9.96
C ARG A 241 -2.97 6.19 -10.65
N ASN A 242 -2.65 5.07 -10.00
CA ASN A 242 -2.78 3.73 -10.58
C ASN A 242 -2.00 3.60 -11.90
N ILE A 243 -0.78 4.15 -11.93
CA ILE A 243 0.09 4.07 -13.10
C ILE A 243 0.70 2.68 -13.17
N ARG A 244 0.47 1.98 -14.31
CA ARG A 244 1.12 0.72 -14.65
C ARG A 244 2.35 1.03 -15.49
N SER A 245 3.48 0.41 -15.21
CA SER A 245 4.69 0.67 -15.97
C SER A 245 5.37 -0.61 -16.44
N LEU A 246 5.89 -0.55 -17.66
CA LEU A 246 6.83 -1.50 -18.24
C LEU A 246 8.13 -0.76 -18.50
N ARG A 247 9.26 -1.32 -18.06
CA ARG A 247 10.58 -0.73 -18.29
C ARG A 247 11.52 -1.76 -18.87
N PHE A 248 12.35 -1.34 -19.81
CA PHE A 248 13.43 -2.14 -20.36
C PHE A 248 14.60 -1.26 -20.79
N GLU A 249 15.77 -1.85 -20.89
CA GLU A 249 17.00 -1.16 -21.22
C GLU A 249 17.69 -1.84 -22.39
N VAL A 250 18.31 -1.03 -23.24
CA VAL A 250 19.14 -1.45 -24.38
C VAL A 250 20.57 -0.99 -24.14
N GLU A 251 21.46 -1.93 -23.90
CA GLU A 251 22.85 -1.65 -23.55
C GLU A 251 23.82 -1.74 -24.74
N SER A 252 23.42 -2.40 -25.82
CA SER A 252 24.22 -2.57 -27.04
C SER A 252 23.35 -2.53 -28.29
N ARG A 253 23.96 -2.35 -29.49
CA ARG A 253 23.26 -2.43 -30.78
C ARG A 253 22.79 -3.84 -31.13
N ASP A 254 23.34 -4.85 -30.50
CA ASP A 254 22.90 -6.25 -30.62
C ASP A 254 21.79 -6.50 -29.57
N TYR A 255 20.59 -5.94 -29.86
CA TYR A 255 19.42 -6.09 -29.01
C TYR A 255 18.34 -6.96 -29.70
N ASP A 256 17.61 -7.71 -28.91
CA ASP A 256 16.51 -8.55 -29.38
C ASP A 256 15.19 -7.76 -29.37
N LEU A 257 14.83 -7.18 -30.53
CA LEU A 257 13.59 -6.41 -30.68
C LEU A 257 12.36 -7.28 -30.43
N TYR A 258 12.37 -8.57 -30.80
CA TYR A 258 11.24 -9.47 -30.57
C TYR A 258 10.96 -9.68 -29.08
N LYS A 259 11.99 -9.69 -28.26
CA LYS A 259 11.85 -9.77 -26.81
C LYS A 259 11.14 -8.54 -26.24
N PHE A 260 11.48 -7.35 -26.71
CA PHE A 260 10.82 -6.10 -26.28
C PHE A 260 9.39 -6.05 -26.77
N ASN A 261 9.11 -6.40 -28.02
CA ASN A 261 7.78 -6.45 -28.58
C ASN A 261 6.88 -7.44 -27.81
N GLY A 262 7.37 -8.63 -27.48
CA GLY A 262 6.64 -9.57 -26.64
C GLY A 262 6.32 -9.04 -25.23
N GLN A 263 7.20 -8.23 -24.64
CA GLN A 263 6.92 -7.56 -23.35
C GLN A 263 5.86 -6.47 -23.49
N ILE A 264 5.89 -5.69 -24.57
CA ILE A 264 4.91 -4.64 -24.88
C ILE A 264 3.53 -5.27 -25.12
N GLU A 265 3.46 -6.32 -25.93
CA GLU A 265 2.22 -7.06 -26.20
C GLU A 265 1.62 -7.65 -24.92
N TRP A 266 2.45 -8.30 -24.08
CA TRP A 266 2.03 -8.82 -22.78
C TRP A 266 1.49 -7.70 -21.86
N PHE A 267 2.18 -6.56 -21.80
CA PHE A 267 1.74 -5.41 -21.00
C PHE A 267 0.38 -4.90 -21.49
N CYS A 268 0.22 -4.67 -22.78
CA CYS A 268 -1.04 -4.21 -23.37
C CYS A 268 -2.19 -5.22 -23.19
N SER A 269 -1.91 -6.51 -23.31
CA SER A 269 -2.88 -7.58 -23.07
C SER A 269 -3.31 -7.62 -21.61
N LYS A 270 -2.37 -7.54 -20.67
CA LYS A 270 -2.62 -7.57 -19.22
C LYS A 270 -3.53 -6.44 -18.76
N TYR A 271 -3.40 -5.26 -19.35
CA TYR A 271 -4.18 -4.07 -18.96
C TYR A 271 -5.31 -3.74 -19.96
N ALA A 272 -5.65 -4.67 -20.84
CA ALA A 272 -6.74 -4.56 -21.81
C ALA A 272 -6.65 -3.31 -22.72
N LEU A 273 -5.42 -2.91 -23.11
CA LEU A 273 -5.17 -1.71 -23.94
C LEU A 273 -5.43 -1.92 -25.44
N GLY A 274 -6.04 -3.05 -25.80
CA GLY A 274 -6.41 -3.36 -27.19
C GLY A 274 -5.20 -3.44 -28.11
N LYS A 275 -5.29 -2.83 -29.29
CA LYS A 275 -4.22 -2.83 -30.31
C LYS A 275 -3.15 -1.76 -30.12
N LYS A 276 -3.11 -1.08 -28.98
CA LYS A 276 -2.10 -0.04 -28.68
C LYS A 276 -0.66 -0.58 -28.69
N TYR A 277 -0.48 -1.90 -28.52
CA TYR A 277 0.84 -2.53 -28.64
C TYR A 277 1.47 -2.27 -30.02
N ILE A 278 0.70 -2.30 -31.13
CA ILE A 278 1.22 -2.06 -32.49
C ILE A 278 1.86 -0.66 -32.58
N THR A 279 1.18 0.34 -32.01
CA THR A 279 1.69 1.72 -32.01
C THR A 279 2.92 1.87 -31.13
N LEU A 280 2.95 1.21 -29.97
CA LEU A 280 4.09 1.25 -29.05
C LEU A 280 5.32 0.55 -29.63
N GLU A 281 5.13 -0.63 -30.27
CA GLU A 281 6.19 -1.36 -30.95
C GLU A 281 6.80 -0.52 -32.05
N LEU A 282 5.96 0.06 -32.93
CA LEU A 282 6.39 0.97 -33.98
C LEU A 282 7.22 2.13 -33.42
N MET A 283 6.75 2.80 -32.37
CA MET A 283 7.48 3.93 -31.76
C MET A 283 8.83 3.53 -31.19
N VAL A 284 8.90 2.39 -30.49
CA VAL A 284 10.15 1.87 -29.92
C VAL A 284 11.13 1.52 -31.05
N GLU A 285 10.64 0.89 -32.14
CA GLU A 285 11.44 0.53 -33.29
C GLU A 285 11.98 1.77 -34.02
N GLU A 286 11.13 2.77 -34.30
CA GLU A 286 11.56 4.02 -34.94
C GLU A 286 12.59 4.79 -34.10
N LEU A 287 12.37 4.88 -32.78
CA LEU A 287 13.33 5.52 -31.89
C LEU A 287 14.66 4.78 -31.87
N LEU A 288 14.66 3.45 -31.75
CA LEU A 288 15.90 2.66 -31.65
C LEU A 288 16.68 2.59 -32.95
N THR A 289 15.98 2.45 -34.10
CA THR A 289 16.60 2.14 -35.37
C THR A 289 17.01 3.40 -36.13
N ASN A 290 16.17 4.42 -36.10
CA ASN A 290 16.27 5.54 -37.02
C ASN A 290 16.60 6.89 -36.36
N LEU A 291 16.22 7.09 -35.11
CA LEU A 291 16.32 8.41 -34.48
C LEU A 291 17.38 8.51 -33.38
N MET A 292 17.49 7.53 -32.49
CA MET A 292 18.38 7.65 -31.35
C MET A 292 19.83 7.20 -31.71
N PRO A 293 20.82 8.11 -31.61
CA PRO A 293 22.22 7.71 -31.80
C PRO A 293 22.63 6.79 -30.63
N PHE A 294 23.28 5.66 -30.94
CA PHE A 294 23.71 4.74 -29.91
C PHE A 294 25.03 5.21 -29.28
N THR A 295 24.96 6.21 -28.40
CA THR A 295 26.12 6.78 -27.68
C THR A 295 26.29 6.21 -26.26
N GLY A 296 25.36 5.41 -25.82
CA GLY A 296 25.33 4.78 -24.51
C GLY A 296 24.04 4.00 -24.30
N ARG A 297 23.71 3.66 -23.04
CA ARG A 297 22.49 2.94 -22.69
C ARG A 297 21.24 3.76 -23.06
N ILE A 298 20.27 3.08 -23.66
CA ILE A 298 18.94 3.62 -23.91
C ILE A 298 17.96 2.92 -22.97
N SER A 299 17.16 3.67 -22.23
CA SER A 299 16.10 3.12 -21.37
C SER A 299 14.74 3.58 -21.85
N PHE A 300 13.80 2.64 -21.85
CA PHE A 300 12.39 2.89 -22.17
C PHE A 300 11.51 2.67 -20.96
N ALA A 301 10.53 3.55 -20.77
CA ALA A 301 9.46 3.41 -19.81
C ALA A 301 8.13 3.63 -20.51
N ILE A 302 7.28 2.59 -20.56
CA ILE A 302 5.89 2.66 -21.01
C ILE A 302 5.03 2.74 -19.76
N GLU A 303 4.24 3.80 -19.63
CA GLU A 303 3.37 4.06 -18.48
C GLU A 303 1.93 4.20 -18.95
N TYR A 304 1.03 3.46 -18.33
CA TYR A 304 -0.41 3.58 -18.53
C TYR A 304 -1.06 4.13 -17.27
N GLU A 305 -1.67 5.29 -17.38
CA GLU A 305 -2.44 5.94 -16.33
C GLU A 305 -3.92 5.59 -16.49
N GLU A 306 -4.40 4.62 -15.69
CA GLU A 306 -5.75 4.07 -15.81
C GLU A 306 -6.84 5.12 -15.61
N LYS A 307 -6.62 6.10 -14.72
CA LYS A 307 -7.59 7.16 -14.40
C LYS A 307 -7.90 8.06 -15.59
N ASN A 308 -6.90 8.37 -16.41
CA ASN A 308 -7.01 9.28 -17.55
C ASN A 308 -7.08 8.54 -18.90
N ASP A 309 -6.93 7.20 -18.86
CA ASP A 309 -6.78 6.35 -20.06
C ASP A 309 -5.67 6.88 -20.99
N GLU A 310 -4.52 7.21 -20.38
CA GLU A 310 -3.37 7.80 -21.06
C GLU A 310 -2.18 6.85 -21.07
N ILE A 311 -1.57 6.67 -22.23
CA ILE A 311 -0.34 5.89 -22.39
C ILE A 311 0.80 6.86 -22.72
N ARG A 312 1.87 6.79 -21.94
CA ARG A 312 3.10 7.56 -22.12
C ARG A 312 4.28 6.64 -22.38
N LEU A 313 5.03 6.92 -23.44
CA LEU A 313 6.33 6.31 -23.71
C LEU A 313 7.42 7.33 -23.43
N THR A 314 8.35 7.01 -22.56
CA THR A 314 9.55 7.81 -22.29
C THR A 314 10.78 7.03 -22.73
N ALA A 315 11.59 7.62 -23.62
CA ALA A 315 12.88 7.10 -24.03
C ALA A 315 13.99 8.02 -23.51
N THR A 316 14.99 7.44 -22.86
CA THR A 316 16.14 8.18 -22.31
C THR A 316 17.44 7.66 -22.89
N GLN A 317 18.17 8.50 -23.60
CA GLN A 317 19.48 8.23 -24.16
C GLN A 317 20.56 8.77 -23.23
N ALA A 318 21.36 7.89 -22.66
CA ALA A 318 22.51 8.29 -21.84
C ALA A 318 23.65 8.80 -22.72
N ASN A 319 24.45 9.72 -22.16
CA ASN A 319 25.62 10.34 -22.83
C ASN A 319 25.27 11.01 -24.17
N CYS A 320 24.09 11.62 -24.25
CA CYS A 320 23.64 12.38 -25.41
C CYS A 320 23.18 13.78 -24.95
N THR A 321 23.82 14.83 -25.45
CA THR A 321 23.49 16.21 -25.14
C THR A 321 22.87 16.95 -26.35
N GLU A 322 23.04 16.41 -27.55
CA GLU A 322 22.49 17.00 -28.77
C GLU A 322 21.01 16.62 -28.95
N PRO A 323 20.21 17.49 -29.57
CA PRO A 323 18.83 17.16 -29.92
C PRO A 323 18.76 15.90 -30.81
N ILE A 324 17.73 15.08 -30.58
CA ILE A 324 17.50 13.84 -31.33
C ILE A 324 16.39 14.07 -32.37
N LEU A 325 15.26 14.65 -31.94
CA LEU A 325 14.11 14.84 -32.83
C LEU A 325 14.27 16.02 -33.80
N ASP A 326 15.11 17.01 -33.43
CA ASP A 326 15.43 18.17 -34.26
C ASP A 326 16.87 18.11 -34.80
N ALA A 327 17.50 16.94 -34.81
CA ALA A 327 18.85 16.74 -35.35
C ALA A 327 18.88 17.00 -36.86
N GLU A 328 19.98 17.64 -37.34
CA GLU A 328 20.21 17.82 -38.76
C GLU A 328 20.41 16.44 -39.43
N GLY A 329 19.48 16.01 -40.31
CA GLY A 329 19.47 14.68 -40.91
C GLY A 329 18.66 13.62 -40.17
N ALA A 330 17.86 13.98 -39.20
CA ALA A 330 16.89 13.05 -38.58
C ALA A 330 15.92 12.48 -39.65
N ASP A 331 15.56 11.21 -39.52
CA ASP A 331 14.67 10.56 -40.48
C ASP A 331 13.26 11.18 -40.47
N GLU A 332 12.92 11.88 -41.54
CA GLU A 332 11.65 12.62 -41.67
C GLU A 332 10.42 11.68 -41.59
N LEU A 333 10.55 10.45 -42.11
CA LEU A 333 9.46 9.47 -42.09
C LEU A 333 9.17 9.00 -40.65
N SER A 334 10.21 8.64 -39.90
CA SER A 334 10.12 8.26 -38.47
C SER A 334 9.52 9.38 -37.64
N LEU A 335 9.94 10.65 -37.84
CA LEU A 335 9.38 11.81 -37.18
C LEU A 335 7.89 12.00 -37.49
N MET A 336 7.48 11.80 -38.78
CA MET A 336 6.08 11.89 -39.20
C MET A 336 5.24 10.79 -38.55
N LEU A 337 5.73 9.55 -38.49
CA LEU A 337 5.05 8.41 -37.84
C LEU A 337 4.85 8.66 -36.35
N ILE A 338 5.87 9.11 -35.64
CA ILE A 338 5.79 9.42 -34.20
C ILE A 338 4.81 10.59 -33.95
N LYS A 339 4.98 11.71 -34.64
CA LYS A 339 4.09 12.89 -34.50
C LYS A 339 2.65 12.59 -34.91
N GLY A 340 2.45 11.71 -35.90
CA GLY A 340 1.13 11.26 -36.33
C GLY A 340 0.41 10.40 -35.30
N SER A 341 1.12 9.62 -34.53
CA SER A 341 0.58 8.67 -33.55
C SER A 341 0.47 9.23 -32.14
N CYS A 342 1.08 10.38 -31.86
CA CYS A 342 1.09 11.02 -30.55
C CYS A 342 0.19 12.25 -30.51
N SER A 343 -0.39 12.52 -29.32
CA SER A 343 -1.06 13.79 -29.00
C SER A 343 -0.06 14.84 -28.55
N GLU A 344 1.05 14.39 -27.96
CA GLU A 344 2.12 15.24 -27.48
C GLU A 344 3.48 14.55 -27.69
N VAL A 345 4.47 15.31 -28.14
CA VAL A 345 5.86 14.89 -28.34
C VAL A 345 6.74 15.98 -27.75
N THR A 346 7.54 15.63 -26.76
CA THR A 346 8.48 16.56 -26.13
C THR A 346 9.85 15.94 -26.03
N GLU A 347 10.87 16.78 -26.13
CA GLU A 347 12.26 16.41 -25.93
C GLU A 347 12.92 17.39 -24.95
N GLU A 348 13.63 16.86 -23.94
CA GLU A 348 14.32 17.67 -22.95
C GLU A 348 15.71 17.13 -22.65
N GLN A 349 16.61 18.00 -22.19
CA GLN A 349 17.91 17.61 -21.70
C GLN A 349 17.86 17.42 -20.18
N ALA A 350 18.27 16.26 -19.69
CA ALA A 350 18.38 15.91 -18.28
C ALA A 350 19.83 15.56 -17.92
N GLY A 351 20.61 16.57 -17.52
CA GLY A 351 22.03 16.39 -17.29
C GLY A 351 22.80 16.05 -18.57
N TYR A 352 23.45 14.88 -18.59
CA TYR A 352 24.15 14.35 -19.77
C TYR A 352 23.28 13.39 -20.60
N SER A 353 21.97 13.40 -20.43
CA SER A 353 21.05 12.52 -21.14
C SER A 353 19.98 13.32 -21.88
N ARG A 354 19.49 12.78 -22.99
CA ARG A 354 18.30 13.24 -23.68
C ARG A 354 17.11 12.39 -23.32
N VAL A 355 15.99 13.04 -23.10
CA VAL A 355 14.71 12.40 -22.73
C VAL A 355 13.66 12.80 -23.72
N ILE A 356 13.10 11.80 -24.41
CA ILE A 356 11.95 11.96 -25.32
C ILE A 356 10.73 11.42 -24.61
N LYS A 357 9.66 12.22 -24.55
CA LYS A 357 8.37 11.84 -23.96
C LYS A 357 7.30 11.91 -25.05
N LEU A 358 6.59 10.82 -25.23
CA LEU A 358 5.52 10.65 -26.21
C LEU A 358 4.24 10.30 -25.47
N ILE A 359 3.15 11.01 -25.74
CA ILE A 359 1.80 10.68 -25.24
C ILE A 359 1.00 10.16 -26.44
N LEU A 360 0.53 8.91 -26.38
CA LEU A 360 -0.21 8.29 -27.45
C LEU A 360 -1.60 8.96 -27.61
N ARG A 361 -2.06 9.06 -28.85
CA ARG A 361 -3.45 9.44 -29.14
C ARG A 361 -4.41 8.36 -28.67
N LYS A 362 -5.59 8.79 -28.21
CA LYS A 362 -6.68 7.90 -27.79
C LYS A 362 -7.22 7.06 -28.94
#